data_043c35d551084e7997b1076d16823c4f
#
_entry.id   043c35d551084e7997b1076d16823c4f
#
_cell.length_a   1.000
_cell.length_b   1.000
_cell.length_c   1.000
_cell.angle_alpha   90.00
_cell.angle_beta   90.00
_cell.angle_gamma   90.00
#
_symmetry.space_group_name_H-M   'P 1'
#
loop_
_entity.id
_entity.type
_entity.pdbx_description
1 polymer ?
#
loop_
_entity_poly.entity_id
_entity_poly.type
_entity_poly.pdbx_seq_one_letter_code
_entity_poly.pdbx_strand_id
1 'polypeptide(L)'
;MEFDGTQQLLKKGEHYETYLYHGSEYKVFKDYYPLMAIYEEFSTQKSIYVAGLSPVQFYETDDKFVLKMDNVEGEPLSELAKRDAPKAFDIMAQVFRKFHQVIHWQRPLYSLEPNVKYDDLNFVRSSLSRYRNQYKECFCHLNLDLSSVLVTPDGDDFIVINCEKSRLGDPFVDYVRTYMLLEQSSKEYLDIYMERVLPDMWEIGITEEQFENAKKAFQIIDDYKEKYDYINFGYKVKLYPAIEQLGFEITPGFDNRDQLKVFYDGQPSKEIIKELLLLLTYEQELSFWDEDYGNNIHDPGRYISVYNMGTHVAYHFGNHGWSSGYEKMSLDDMADLIAKNWTRADGRSAYNYDRFVLIKANLNADYDKKAWFDKL
;
A
#
# COMPACT_ATOMS: atom_id res chain seq x y z
N MET A 1 18.97 -4.10 -12.71
CA MET A 1 20.31 -4.11 -12.07
C MET A 1 20.89 -5.51 -12.19
N GLU A 2 22.16 -5.68 -12.60
CA GLU A 2 22.83 -6.98 -12.65
C GLU A 2 23.91 -7.03 -11.56
N PHE A 3 23.87 -8.07 -10.72
CA PHE A 3 24.91 -8.37 -9.75
C PHE A 3 26.04 -9.17 -10.44
N ASP A 4 27.28 -8.97 -9.99
CA ASP A 4 28.46 -9.65 -10.53
C ASP A 4 28.75 -11.04 -9.93
N GLY A 5 27.86 -11.53 -9.07
CA GLY A 5 27.98 -12.81 -8.38
C GLY A 5 28.65 -12.72 -7.00
N THR A 6 29.06 -11.52 -6.56
CA THR A 6 29.68 -11.32 -5.22
C THR A 6 28.68 -10.92 -4.13
N GLN A 7 27.41 -10.71 -4.50
CA GLN A 7 26.36 -10.35 -3.56
C GLN A 7 26.09 -11.47 -2.55
N GLN A 8 25.87 -11.10 -1.29
CA GLN A 8 25.48 -12.01 -0.22
C GLN A 8 23.99 -11.86 0.05
N LEU A 9 23.23 -12.96 -0.03
CA LEU A 9 21.82 -12.98 0.38
C LEU A 9 21.72 -12.79 1.91
N LEU A 10 21.04 -11.73 2.35
CA LEU A 10 20.79 -11.45 3.76
C LEU A 10 19.40 -11.96 4.20
N LYS A 11 18.39 -11.74 3.38
CA LYS A 11 17.00 -12.07 3.71
C LYS A 11 16.26 -12.53 2.46
N LYS A 12 15.39 -13.52 2.63
CA LYS A 12 14.44 -13.96 1.61
C LYS A 12 13.03 -13.79 2.15
N GLY A 13 12.30 -12.84 1.58
CA GLY A 13 10.87 -12.65 1.81
C GLY A 13 10.04 -13.36 0.74
N GLU A 14 8.74 -13.27 0.87
CA GLU A 14 7.79 -13.83 -0.11
C GLU A 14 7.87 -13.11 -1.47
N HIS A 15 7.96 -11.78 -1.42
CA HIS A 15 7.90 -10.93 -2.61
C HIS A 15 9.20 -10.19 -2.91
N TYR A 16 10.24 -10.38 -2.10
CA TYR A 16 11.53 -9.71 -2.28
C TYR A 16 12.68 -10.56 -1.71
N GLU A 17 13.88 -10.22 -2.14
CA GLU A 17 15.13 -10.71 -1.55
C GLU A 17 16.01 -9.51 -1.22
N THR A 18 16.72 -9.56 -0.08
CA THR A 18 17.66 -8.50 0.31
C THR A 18 19.08 -9.04 0.21
N TYR A 19 19.94 -8.30 -0.45
CA TYR A 19 21.34 -8.64 -0.66
C TYR A 19 22.27 -7.56 -0.10
N LEU A 20 23.37 -7.98 0.51
CA LEU A 20 24.51 -7.12 0.75
C LEU A 20 25.42 -7.14 -0.49
N TYR A 21 25.70 -5.96 -1.03
CA TYR A 21 26.53 -5.81 -2.21
C TYR A 21 27.30 -4.49 -2.16
N HIS A 22 28.62 -4.55 -2.24
CA HIS A 22 29.53 -3.41 -2.16
C HIS A 22 29.24 -2.46 -0.97
N GLY A 23 28.97 -3.03 0.21
CA GLY A 23 28.76 -2.27 1.45
C GLY A 23 27.38 -1.60 1.57
N SER A 24 26.48 -1.82 0.63
CA SER A 24 25.07 -1.37 0.70
C SER A 24 24.13 -2.57 0.65
N GLU A 25 22.95 -2.41 1.19
CA GLU A 25 21.89 -3.41 1.04
C GLU A 25 21.03 -3.08 -0.19
N TYR A 26 20.57 -4.12 -0.85
CA TYR A 26 19.71 -4.03 -2.03
C TYR A 26 18.49 -4.92 -1.82
N LYS A 27 17.32 -4.31 -1.73
CA LYS A 27 16.03 -5.01 -1.67
C LYS A 27 15.50 -5.15 -3.09
N VAL A 28 15.50 -6.37 -3.59
CA VAL A 28 15.09 -6.73 -4.95
C VAL A 28 13.71 -7.34 -4.90
N PHE A 29 12.74 -6.63 -5.40
CA PHE A 29 11.35 -7.08 -5.45
C PHE A 29 11.13 -7.99 -6.66
N LYS A 30 10.16 -8.89 -6.55
CA LYS A 30 9.67 -9.64 -7.70
C LYS A 30 9.02 -8.68 -8.70
N ASP A 31 9.15 -8.98 -9.99
CA ASP A 31 8.64 -8.17 -11.10
C ASP A 31 7.12 -7.93 -11.07
N TYR A 32 6.38 -8.78 -10.38
CA TYR A 32 4.95 -8.61 -10.13
C TYR A 32 4.62 -7.72 -8.92
N TYR A 33 5.61 -7.34 -8.11
CA TYR A 33 5.33 -6.55 -6.90
C TYR A 33 4.88 -5.15 -7.29
N PRO A 34 3.82 -4.59 -6.62
CA PRO A 34 3.27 -3.31 -7.00
C PRO A 34 4.29 -2.18 -6.88
N LEU A 35 4.58 -1.50 -7.98
CA LEU A 35 5.50 -0.35 -7.97
C LEU A 35 5.09 0.73 -6.96
N MET A 36 3.78 0.92 -6.77
CA MET A 36 3.27 1.86 -5.79
C MET A 36 3.65 1.47 -4.36
N ALA A 37 3.64 0.17 -4.03
CA ALA A 37 4.07 -0.30 -2.73
C ALA A 37 5.59 -0.09 -2.52
N ILE A 38 6.40 -0.25 -3.57
CA ILE A 38 7.84 0.07 -3.55
C ILE A 38 8.05 1.57 -3.31
N TYR A 39 7.31 2.40 -4.03
CA TYR A 39 7.36 3.85 -3.88
C TYR A 39 6.91 4.31 -2.48
N GLU A 40 5.84 3.71 -1.94
CA GLU A 40 5.37 3.98 -0.58
C GLU A 40 6.44 3.61 0.46
N GLU A 41 7.09 2.45 0.32
CA GLU A 41 8.18 2.03 1.19
C GLU A 41 9.35 3.02 1.14
N PHE A 42 9.78 3.39 -0.07
CA PHE A 42 10.81 4.40 -0.29
C PHE A 42 10.46 5.74 0.36
N SER A 43 9.26 6.25 0.10
CA SER A 43 8.80 7.56 0.60
C SER A 43 8.65 7.57 2.12
N THR A 44 8.17 6.47 2.70
CA THR A 44 8.05 6.30 4.15
C THR A 44 9.43 6.34 4.80
N GLN A 45 10.37 5.53 4.31
CA GLN A 45 11.73 5.51 4.85
C GLN A 45 12.45 6.85 4.69
N LYS A 46 12.28 7.52 3.55
CA LYS A 46 12.81 8.87 3.34
C LYS A 46 12.27 9.87 4.37
N SER A 47 10.98 9.78 4.70
CA SER A 47 10.37 10.64 5.72
C SER A 47 10.91 10.35 7.12
N ILE A 48 11.07 9.08 7.48
CA ILE A 48 11.65 8.61 8.74
C ILE A 48 13.11 9.06 8.87
N TYR A 49 13.92 8.90 7.82
CA TYR A 49 15.30 9.36 7.78
C TYR A 49 15.40 10.88 7.99
N VAL A 50 14.63 11.65 7.26
CA VAL A 50 14.67 13.13 7.39
C VAL A 50 14.14 13.60 8.74
N ALA A 51 13.24 12.85 9.38
CA ALA A 51 12.78 13.11 10.74
C ALA A 51 13.82 12.76 11.82
N GLY A 52 14.94 12.12 11.45
CA GLY A 52 15.97 11.68 12.38
C GLY A 52 15.58 10.48 13.24
N LEU A 53 14.56 9.74 12.84
CA LEU A 53 14.04 8.58 13.57
C LEU A 53 14.81 7.30 13.25
N SER A 54 15.36 7.20 12.04
CA SER A 54 16.28 6.15 11.62
C SER A 54 17.42 6.75 10.79
N PRO A 55 18.67 6.30 10.93
CA PRO A 55 19.78 6.74 10.10
C PRO A 55 19.80 6.06 8.73
N VAL A 56 18.97 5.06 8.48
CA VAL A 56 18.95 4.30 7.24
C VAL A 56 18.32 5.14 6.13
N GLN A 57 19.11 5.45 5.11
CA GLN A 57 18.63 6.14 3.91
C GLN A 57 18.37 5.14 2.78
N PHE A 58 17.28 5.35 2.05
CA PHE A 58 16.95 4.62 0.83
C PHE A 58 17.31 5.47 -0.40
N TYR A 59 17.75 4.79 -1.45
CA TYR A 59 18.14 5.39 -2.71
C TYR A 59 17.42 4.71 -3.87
N GLU A 60 16.96 5.51 -4.80
CA GLU A 60 16.45 5.00 -6.08
C GLU A 60 17.58 4.36 -6.88
N THR A 61 17.26 3.37 -7.69
CA THR A 61 18.16 2.76 -8.67
C THR A 61 17.58 2.90 -10.08
N ASP A 62 18.36 2.54 -11.10
CA ASP A 62 17.86 2.51 -12.49
C ASP A 62 16.82 1.39 -12.71
N ASP A 63 16.69 0.47 -11.76
CA ASP A 63 15.72 -0.61 -11.79
C ASP A 63 14.58 -0.31 -10.82
N LYS A 64 13.38 -0.10 -11.36
CA LYS A 64 12.17 0.23 -10.57
C LYS A 64 11.77 -0.82 -9.52
N PHE A 65 12.28 -2.05 -9.63
CA PHE A 65 12.06 -3.13 -8.67
C PHE A 65 13.19 -3.29 -7.66
N VAL A 66 14.13 -2.37 -7.61
CA VAL A 66 15.27 -2.45 -6.70
C VAL A 66 15.40 -1.16 -5.90
N LEU A 67 15.37 -1.30 -4.58
CA LEU A 67 15.75 -0.24 -3.64
C LEU A 67 17.15 -0.51 -3.10
N LYS A 68 18.00 0.50 -3.15
CA LYS A 68 19.28 0.49 -2.45
C LYS A 68 19.11 1.17 -1.10
N MET A 69 19.75 0.66 -0.06
CA MET A 69 19.73 1.25 1.28
C MET A 69 21.08 1.13 1.97
N ASP A 70 21.27 1.99 2.96
CA ASP A 70 22.46 1.93 3.81
C ASP A 70 22.46 0.59 4.58
N ASN A 71 23.63 -0.05 4.61
CA ASN A 71 23.88 -1.15 5.50
C ASN A 71 24.26 -0.58 6.87
N VAL A 72 23.56 -1.02 7.92
CA VAL A 72 23.82 -0.61 9.30
C VAL A 72 24.18 -1.80 10.16
N GLU A 73 25.15 -1.61 11.05
CA GLU A 73 25.62 -2.65 11.96
C GLU A 73 25.01 -2.44 13.34
N GLY A 74 24.61 -3.54 13.96
CA GLY A 74 24.08 -3.54 15.31
C GLY A 74 23.57 -4.91 15.71
N GLU A 75 23.41 -5.11 17.02
CA GLU A 75 22.83 -6.33 17.55
C GLU A 75 21.29 -6.19 17.61
N PRO A 76 20.51 -7.09 16.98
CA PRO A 76 19.05 -7.05 17.10
C PRO A 76 18.60 -7.16 18.56
N LEU A 77 17.56 -6.41 18.95
CA LEU A 77 16.96 -6.56 20.29
C LEU A 77 16.50 -8.00 20.56
N SER A 78 16.16 -8.76 19.55
CA SER A 78 15.82 -10.17 19.67
C SER A 78 16.98 -11.02 20.20
N GLU A 79 18.23 -10.69 19.89
CA GLU A 79 19.40 -11.37 20.44
C GLU A 79 19.71 -10.85 21.86
N LEU A 80 19.59 -9.55 22.09
CA LEU A 80 19.71 -8.99 23.44
C LEU A 80 18.64 -9.58 24.37
N ALA A 81 17.42 -9.72 23.93
CA ALA A 81 16.30 -10.24 24.74
C ALA A 81 16.52 -11.68 25.21
N LYS A 82 17.25 -12.52 24.47
CA LYS A 82 17.59 -13.88 24.89
C LYS A 82 18.46 -13.93 26.16
N ARG A 83 19.23 -12.89 26.44
CA ARG A 83 20.13 -12.79 27.61
C ARG A 83 19.71 -11.76 28.65
N ASP A 84 19.00 -10.70 28.20
CA ASP A 84 18.52 -9.62 29.07
C ASP A 84 17.25 -9.01 28.46
N ALA A 85 16.12 -9.72 28.60
CA ALA A 85 14.85 -9.28 28.07
C ALA A 85 14.37 -7.95 28.70
N PRO A 86 14.47 -7.71 30.02
CA PRO A 86 14.11 -6.42 30.60
C PRO A 86 14.81 -5.24 29.91
N LYS A 87 16.13 -5.33 29.69
CA LYS A 87 16.91 -4.28 29.02
C LYS A 87 16.44 -4.07 27.57
N ALA A 88 16.14 -5.15 26.85
CA ALA A 88 15.64 -5.04 25.48
C ALA A 88 14.32 -4.28 25.41
N PHE A 89 13.40 -4.52 26.35
CA PHE A 89 12.12 -3.82 26.40
C PHE A 89 12.24 -2.37 26.93
N ASP A 90 13.21 -2.08 27.80
CA ASP A 90 13.53 -0.71 28.20
C ASP A 90 14.03 0.12 26.99
N ILE A 91 14.80 -0.48 26.08
CA ILE A 91 15.19 0.15 24.80
C ILE A 91 13.97 0.33 23.89
N MET A 92 13.12 -0.67 23.78
CA MET A 92 11.88 -0.58 23.00
C MET A 92 11.00 0.60 23.48
N ALA A 93 10.86 0.80 24.79
CA ALA A 93 10.15 1.96 25.35
C ALA A 93 10.79 3.29 24.91
N GLN A 94 12.13 3.36 24.86
CA GLN A 94 12.82 4.56 24.36
C GLN A 94 12.55 4.81 22.88
N VAL A 95 12.46 3.75 22.05
CA VAL A 95 12.10 3.87 20.64
C VAL A 95 10.71 4.51 20.50
N PHE A 96 9.71 4.03 21.22
CA PHE A 96 8.38 4.65 21.20
C PHE A 96 8.41 6.12 21.59
N ARG A 97 9.10 6.45 22.69
CA ARG A 97 9.22 7.85 23.11
C ARG A 97 9.89 8.72 22.04
N LYS A 98 10.91 8.21 21.35
CA LYS A 98 11.58 8.92 20.24
C LYS A 98 10.61 9.17 19.08
N PHE A 99 9.88 8.14 18.64
CA PHE A 99 8.93 8.24 17.53
C PHE A 99 7.77 9.19 17.85
N HIS A 100 7.20 9.08 19.06
CA HIS A 100 6.02 9.82 19.46
C HIS A 100 6.28 11.30 19.81
N GLN A 101 7.55 11.69 19.96
CA GLN A 101 7.93 13.10 20.15
C GLN A 101 7.94 13.88 18.84
N VAL A 102 8.06 13.20 17.69
CA VAL A 102 8.10 13.86 16.38
C VAL A 102 6.68 14.06 15.87
N ILE A 103 6.15 15.25 16.09
CA ILE A 103 4.87 15.68 15.55
C ILE A 103 5.08 16.11 14.11
N HIS A 104 4.34 15.50 13.20
CA HIS A 104 4.44 15.79 11.79
C HIS A 104 3.55 16.95 11.38
N TRP A 105 4.10 17.97 10.73
CA TRP A 105 3.35 19.10 10.17
C TRP A 105 3.79 19.53 8.77
N GLN A 106 4.70 18.84 8.13
CA GLN A 106 5.19 19.25 6.81
C GLN A 106 5.50 18.13 5.82
N ARG A 107 5.20 16.84 6.07
CA ARG A 107 5.59 15.76 5.14
C ARG A 107 4.52 14.68 5.01
N PRO A 108 4.35 14.14 3.80
CA PRO A 108 3.34 13.13 3.54
C PRO A 108 3.81 11.76 4.05
N LEU A 109 3.56 11.46 5.31
CA LEU A 109 3.27 10.09 5.68
C LEU A 109 1.76 9.93 5.54
N TYR A 110 1.36 8.80 4.99
CA TYR A 110 -0.05 8.46 4.89
C TYR A 110 -0.63 8.35 6.31
N SER A 111 -1.80 8.93 6.51
CA SER A 111 -2.55 8.73 7.74
C SER A 111 -2.91 7.24 7.90
N LEU A 112 -3.17 6.83 9.13
CA LEU A 112 -3.82 5.56 9.45
C LEU A 112 -5.28 5.58 8.93
N GLU A 113 -5.49 5.82 7.64
CA GLU A 113 -6.78 5.60 7.03
C GLU A 113 -6.81 4.18 6.47
N PRO A 114 -7.45 3.24 7.18
CA PRO A 114 -7.49 1.88 6.69
C PRO A 114 -8.44 1.79 5.50
N ASN A 115 -8.03 1.06 4.47
CA ASN A 115 -8.92 0.58 3.44
C ASN A 115 -9.81 -0.52 4.03
N VAL A 116 -10.80 -0.13 4.81
CA VAL A 116 -11.81 -1.03 5.38
C VAL A 116 -13.18 -0.68 4.80
N LYS A 117 -14.12 -1.59 4.95
CA LYS A 117 -15.50 -1.38 4.55
C LYS A 117 -16.06 -0.09 5.15
N TYR A 118 -16.95 0.56 4.41
CA TYR A 118 -17.57 1.80 4.85
C TYR A 118 -18.26 1.65 6.23
N ASP A 119 -18.89 0.51 6.49
CA ASP A 119 -19.58 0.24 7.75
C ASP A 119 -18.61 0.11 8.92
N ASP A 120 -17.42 -0.45 8.72
CA ASP A 120 -16.39 -0.59 9.74
C ASP A 120 -15.52 0.67 9.87
N LEU A 121 -15.47 1.51 8.84
CA LEU A 121 -14.56 2.66 8.75
C LEU A 121 -14.72 3.63 9.92
N ASN A 122 -15.96 3.94 10.31
CA ASN A 122 -16.24 4.85 11.41
C ASN A 122 -15.77 4.28 12.75
N PHE A 123 -15.99 2.98 12.98
CA PHE A 123 -15.51 2.30 14.17
C PHE A 123 -13.98 2.31 14.21
N VAL A 124 -13.34 1.90 13.12
CA VAL A 124 -11.87 1.84 13.03
C VAL A 124 -11.24 3.22 13.23
N ARG A 125 -11.74 4.25 12.55
CA ARG A 125 -11.25 5.62 12.71
C ARG A 125 -11.40 6.13 14.14
N SER A 126 -12.57 5.93 14.76
CA SER A 126 -12.81 6.39 16.14
C SER A 126 -12.01 5.60 17.17
N SER A 127 -11.68 4.35 16.89
CA SER A 127 -10.92 3.46 17.77
C SER A 127 -9.41 3.68 17.67
N LEU A 128 -8.89 4.19 16.55
CA LEU A 128 -7.46 4.40 16.32
C LEU A 128 -7.02 5.85 16.43
N SER A 129 -7.91 6.79 16.73
CA SER A 129 -7.55 8.18 16.90
C SER A 129 -8.41 8.88 17.97
N ARG A 130 -7.75 9.53 18.93
CA ARG A 130 -8.38 10.44 19.89
C ARG A 130 -8.49 11.85 19.34
N TYR A 131 -7.79 12.15 18.27
CA TYR A 131 -7.65 13.48 17.71
C TYR A 131 -8.50 13.63 16.46
N ARG A 132 -9.30 14.70 16.45
CA ARG A 132 -10.02 15.12 15.24
C ARG A 132 -9.15 15.95 14.29
N ASN A 133 -7.92 16.26 14.72
CA ASN A 133 -7.02 17.16 14.01
C ASN A 133 -5.66 16.48 13.82
N GLN A 134 -5.26 16.32 12.57
CA GLN A 134 -3.99 15.73 12.14
C GLN A 134 -2.73 16.38 12.76
N TYR A 135 -2.81 17.62 13.23
CA TYR A 135 -1.67 18.32 13.87
C TYR A 135 -1.22 17.74 15.22
N LYS A 136 -1.90 16.72 15.74
CA LYS A 136 -1.53 16.03 16.98
C LYS A 136 -1.05 14.61 16.75
N GLU A 137 -1.04 14.15 15.50
CA GLU A 137 -0.55 12.84 15.15
C GLU A 137 0.98 12.84 15.15
N CYS A 138 1.57 11.76 15.60
CA CYS A 138 3.00 11.50 15.59
C CYS A 138 3.36 10.39 14.63
N PHE A 139 4.64 10.13 14.47
CA PHE A 139 5.10 8.95 13.76
C PHE A 139 4.83 7.70 14.61
N CYS A 140 4.13 6.73 14.05
CA CYS A 140 3.93 5.40 14.60
C CYS A 140 4.65 4.38 13.72
N HIS A 141 5.39 3.46 14.32
CA HIS A 141 6.13 2.43 13.59
C HIS A 141 5.21 1.33 13.05
N LEU A 142 4.19 0.95 13.82
CA LEU A 142 3.12 -0.01 13.52
C LEU A 142 3.57 -1.45 13.20
N ASN A 143 4.87 -1.72 13.29
CA ASN A 143 5.46 -3.06 13.12
C ASN A 143 6.69 -3.22 14.00
N LEU A 144 6.70 -2.53 15.16
CA LEU A 144 7.83 -2.57 16.07
C LEU A 144 7.87 -3.90 16.82
N ASP A 145 8.81 -4.73 16.44
CA ASP A 145 9.16 -5.97 17.12
C ASP A 145 10.64 -5.94 17.56
N LEU A 146 11.09 -6.98 18.23
CA LEU A 146 12.47 -7.10 18.70
C LEU A 146 13.51 -7.22 17.56
N SER A 147 13.09 -7.50 16.33
CA SER A 147 13.97 -7.56 15.16
C SER A 147 14.09 -6.23 14.42
N SER A 148 13.19 -5.28 14.74
CA SER A 148 13.12 -3.97 14.09
C SER A 148 14.00 -2.91 14.74
N VAL A 149 14.75 -3.28 15.78
CA VAL A 149 15.67 -2.38 16.50
C VAL A 149 17.02 -3.06 16.66
N LEU A 150 18.07 -2.34 16.29
CA LEU A 150 19.45 -2.77 16.48
C LEU A 150 20.09 -1.92 17.59
N VAL A 151 20.79 -2.55 18.51
CA VAL A 151 21.66 -1.86 19.48
C VAL A 151 22.99 -1.61 18.78
N THR A 152 23.50 -0.38 18.87
CA THR A 152 24.80 -0.03 18.30
C THR A 152 25.94 -0.83 18.93
N PRO A 153 27.07 -1.05 18.23
CA PRO A 153 28.18 -1.88 18.75
C PRO A 153 28.78 -1.40 20.08
N ASP A 154 28.68 -0.11 20.35
CA ASP A 154 29.09 0.49 21.65
C ASP A 154 28.05 0.25 22.77
N GLY A 155 26.85 -0.14 22.41
CA GLY A 155 25.75 -0.42 23.34
C GLY A 155 25.04 0.82 23.89
N ASP A 156 25.38 2.02 23.41
CA ASP A 156 24.96 3.29 23.98
C ASP A 156 23.72 3.87 23.23
N ASP A 157 23.42 3.42 22.00
CA ASP A 157 22.33 3.92 21.19
C ASP A 157 21.61 2.78 20.45
N PHE A 158 20.56 3.11 19.71
CA PHE A 158 19.80 2.16 18.93
C PHE A 158 19.47 2.71 17.54
N ILE A 159 19.34 1.80 16.59
CA ILE A 159 18.94 2.06 15.21
C ILE A 159 17.61 1.36 14.96
N VAL A 160 16.62 2.11 14.46
CA VAL A 160 15.32 1.54 14.07
C VAL A 160 15.34 1.24 12.59
N ILE A 161 14.92 0.03 12.23
CA ILE A 161 14.84 -0.49 10.87
C ILE A 161 13.42 -1.01 10.59
N ASN A 162 13.15 -1.46 9.36
CA ASN A 162 11.85 -2.00 8.94
C ASN A 162 10.69 -1.02 9.12
N CYS A 163 10.92 0.27 8.77
CA CYS A 163 9.93 1.34 8.96
C CYS A 163 8.86 1.41 7.85
N GLU A 164 8.79 0.46 6.94
CA GLU A 164 7.86 0.47 5.78
C GLU A 164 6.38 0.51 6.16
N LYS A 165 6.04 0.10 7.39
CA LYS A 165 4.67 0.17 7.92
C LYS A 165 4.36 1.47 8.66
N SER A 166 5.36 2.32 8.87
CA SER A 166 5.18 3.55 9.64
C SER A 166 4.14 4.48 9.02
N ARG A 167 3.32 5.05 9.87
CA ARG A 167 2.23 5.97 9.50
C ARG A 167 2.13 7.09 10.53
N LEU A 168 1.40 8.14 10.17
CA LEU A 168 0.95 9.13 11.14
C LEU A 168 -0.24 8.58 11.91
N GLY A 169 -0.23 8.73 13.22
CA GLY A 169 -1.31 8.26 14.07
C GLY A 169 -1.23 8.78 15.50
N ASP A 170 -2.20 8.35 16.30
CA ASP A 170 -2.19 8.59 17.74
C ASP A 170 -1.14 7.68 18.39
N PRO A 171 -0.27 8.19 19.28
CA PRO A 171 0.80 7.40 19.89
C PRO A 171 0.38 6.03 20.45
N PHE A 172 -0.82 5.94 21.03
CA PHE A 172 -1.24 4.71 21.68
C PHE A 172 -1.44 3.53 20.71
N VAL A 173 -1.71 3.80 19.43
CA VAL A 173 -1.94 2.73 18.46
C VAL A 173 -0.68 1.90 18.21
N ASP A 174 0.48 2.52 18.36
CA ASP A 174 1.77 1.85 18.22
C ASP A 174 1.99 0.82 19.35
N TYR A 175 1.66 1.21 20.58
CA TYR A 175 1.71 0.31 21.72
C TYR A 175 0.74 -0.87 21.56
N VAL A 176 -0.50 -0.60 21.15
CA VAL A 176 -1.50 -1.65 20.91
C VAL A 176 -1.04 -2.61 19.81
N ARG A 177 -0.48 -2.08 18.73
CA ARG A 177 0.00 -2.92 17.62
C ARG A 177 1.12 -3.85 18.04
N THR A 178 2.11 -3.35 18.75
CA THR A 178 3.22 -4.17 19.28
C THR A 178 2.73 -5.19 20.29
N TYR A 179 1.78 -4.84 21.17
CA TYR A 179 1.11 -5.80 22.04
C TYR A 179 0.54 -6.99 21.26
N MET A 180 -0.21 -6.72 20.18
CA MET A 180 -0.80 -7.78 19.35
C MET A 180 0.23 -8.67 18.67
N LEU A 181 1.36 -8.11 18.22
CA LEU A 181 2.47 -8.88 17.64
C LEU A 181 3.10 -9.82 18.67
N LEU A 182 3.29 -9.35 19.90
CA LEU A 182 3.85 -10.16 21.00
C LEU A 182 2.84 -11.20 21.51
N GLU A 183 1.56 -10.87 21.59
CA GLU A 183 0.48 -11.79 21.95
C GLU A 183 0.45 -13.03 21.04
N GLN A 184 0.77 -12.85 19.76
CA GLN A 184 0.84 -13.93 18.77
C GLN A 184 2.17 -14.71 18.80
N SER A 185 3.25 -14.13 19.30
CA SER A 185 4.60 -14.68 19.14
C SER A 185 5.19 -15.26 20.44
N SER A 186 5.07 -14.58 21.58
CA SER A 186 5.67 -15.00 22.84
C SER A 186 4.98 -14.43 24.06
N LYS A 187 4.39 -15.33 24.87
CA LYS A 187 3.75 -14.92 26.11
C LYS A 187 4.76 -14.34 27.13
N GLU A 188 5.96 -14.90 27.21
CA GLU A 188 7.00 -14.40 28.11
C GLU A 188 7.38 -12.95 27.79
N TYR A 189 7.61 -12.65 26.52
CA TYR A 189 7.92 -11.29 26.07
C TYR A 189 6.73 -10.34 26.21
N LEU A 190 5.51 -10.85 26.04
CA LEU A 190 4.31 -10.06 26.29
C LEU A 190 4.20 -9.62 27.76
N ASP A 191 4.47 -10.53 28.70
CA ASP A 191 4.43 -10.20 30.14
C ASP A 191 5.45 -9.11 30.50
N ILE A 192 6.67 -9.19 29.95
CA ILE A 192 7.71 -8.14 30.14
C ILE A 192 7.30 -6.83 29.45
N TYR A 193 6.71 -6.88 28.26
CA TYR A 193 6.20 -5.71 27.56
C TYR A 193 5.12 -4.99 28.37
N MET A 194 4.18 -5.74 28.94
CA MET A 194 3.13 -5.21 29.81
C MET A 194 3.68 -4.54 31.06
N GLU A 195 4.79 -5.05 31.61
CA GLU A 195 5.43 -4.48 32.81
C GLU A 195 6.25 -3.22 32.46
N ARG A 196 6.98 -3.22 31.32
CA ARG A 196 8.04 -2.26 31.05
C ARG A 196 7.67 -1.17 30.06
N VAL A 197 6.83 -1.49 29.11
CA VAL A 197 6.53 -0.61 27.96
C VAL A 197 5.12 -0.06 28.04
N LEU A 198 4.15 -0.90 28.32
CA LEU A 198 2.74 -0.55 28.31
C LEU A 198 2.34 0.53 29.34
N PRO A 199 3.03 0.69 30.50
CA PRO A 199 2.74 1.81 31.43
C PRO A 199 2.82 3.18 30.76
N ASP A 200 3.75 3.41 29.83
CA ASP A 200 3.86 4.67 29.09
C ASP A 200 2.55 4.99 28.33
N MET A 201 1.86 3.99 27.80
CA MET A 201 0.57 4.18 27.13
C MET A 201 -0.54 4.56 28.13
N TRP A 202 -0.56 3.96 29.31
CA TRP A 202 -1.53 4.30 30.34
C TRP A 202 -1.33 5.72 30.88
N GLU A 203 -0.07 6.17 30.98
CA GLU A 203 0.28 7.52 31.42
C GLU A 203 -0.26 8.62 30.48
N ILE A 204 -0.39 8.34 29.18
CA ILE A 204 -1.02 9.27 28.23
C ILE A 204 -2.55 9.27 28.28
N GLY A 205 -3.16 8.54 29.23
CA GLY A 205 -4.57 8.59 29.54
C GLY A 205 -5.46 7.68 28.69
N ILE A 206 -4.93 6.58 28.19
CA ILE A 206 -5.71 5.56 27.47
C ILE A 206 -6.51 4.73 28.48
N THR A 207 -7.77 4.44 28.16
CA THR A 207 -8.61 3.54 28.95
C THR A 207 -8.55 2.10 28.41
N GLU A 208 -8.90 1.13 29.24
CA GLU A 208 -9.02 -0.27 28.81
C GLU A 208 -9.99 -0.44 27.62
N GLU A 209 -11.10 0.31 27.64
CA GLU A 209 -12.05 0.29 26.53
C GLU A 209 -11.42 0.79 25.21
N GLN A 210 -10.63 1.87 25.26
CA GLN A 210 -9.92 2.39 24.09
C GLN A 210 -8.88 1.39 23.59
N PHE A 211 -8.16 0.73 24.50
CA PHE A 211 -7.19 -0.31 24.17
C PHE A 211 -7.87 -1.50 23.47
N GLU A 212 -8.94 -2.05 24.02
CA GLU A 212 -9.66 -3.17 23.42
C GLU A 212 -10.33 -2.79 22.07
N ASN A 213 -10.87 -1.58 21.98
CA ASN A 213 -11.42 -1.08 20.71
C ASN A 213 -10.32 -0.95 19.63
N ALA A 214 -9.13 -0.50 20.00
CA ALA A 214 -8.02 -0.43 19.06
C ALA A 214 -7.52 -1.83 18.61
N LYS A 215 -7.44 -2.81 19.52
CA LYS A 215 -7.16 -4.21 19.14
C LYS A 215 -8.17 -4.72 18.13
N LYS A 216 -9.46 -4.53 18.41
CA LYS A 216 -10.52 -4.93 17.48
C LYS A 216 -10.44 -4.21 16.14
N ALA A 217 -10.10 -2.92 16.14
CA ALA A 217 -9.92 -2.15 14.93
C ALA A 217 -8.74 -2.67 14.09
N PHE A 218 -7.61 -3.00 14.72
CA PHE A 218 -6.48 -3.63 14.03
C PHE A 218 -6.82 -5.02 13.50
N GLN A 219 -7.60 -5.82 14.23
CA GLN A 219 -8.06 -7.12 13.73
C GLN A 219 -8.89 -6.94 12.44
N ILE A 220 -9.82 -5.99 12.43
CA ILE A 220 -10.60 -5.66 11.22
C ILE A 220 -9.68 -5.26 10.08
N ILE A 221 -8.65 -4.43 10.33
CA ILE A 221 -7.68 -4.01 9.32
C ILE A 221 -6.89 -5.22 8.79
N ASP A 222 -6.42 -6.10 9.67
CA ASP A 222 -5.63 -7.27 9.28
C ASP A 222 -6.47 -8.27 8.47
N ASP A 223 -7.70 -8.57 8.90
CA ASP A 223 -8.63 -9.42 8.16
C ASP A 223 -8.94 -8.83 6.77
N TYR A 224 -9.08 -7.51 6.72
CA TYR A 224 -9.32 -6.81 5.47
C TYR A 224 -8.08 -6.79 4.58
N LYS A 225 -6.90 -6.62 5.18
CA LYS A 225 -5.63 -6.65 4.47
C LYS A 225 -5.33 -8.04 3.89
N GLU A 226 -5.55 -9.11 4.63
CA GLU A 226 -5.39 -10.47 4.14
C GLU A 226 -6.27 -10.70 2.92
N LYS A 227 -7.52 -10.30 2.99
CA LYS A 227 -8.45 -10.34 1.86
C LYS A 227 -8.01 -9.42 0.72
N TYR A 228 -7.52 -8.22 1.04
CA TYR A 228 -6.99 -7.25 0.08
C TYR A 228 -5.71 -7.76 -0.59
N ASP A 229 -4.78 -8.30 0.17
CA ASP A 229 -3.54 -8.88 -0.35
C ASP A 229 -3.87 -10.08 -1.24
N TYR A 230 -4.81 -10.93 -0.86
CA TYR A 230 -5.30 -12.01 -1.71
C TYR A 230 -5.87 -11.49 -3.04
N ILE A 231 -6.74 -10.50 -3.00
CA ILE A 231 -7.32 -9.88 -4.21
C ILE A 231 -6.22 -9.14 -4.99
N ASN A 232 -5.41 -8.31 -4.35
CA ASN A 232 -4.38 -7.53 -5.02
C ASN A 232 -3.21 -8.37 -5.51
N PHE A 233 -2.71 -9.31 -4.71
CA PHE A 233 -1.58 -10.14 -5.10
C PHE A 233 -2.00 -11.28 -6.01
N GLY A 234 -3.13 -11.92 -5.74
CA GLY A 234 -3.65 -12.98 -6.61
C GLY A 234 -3.93 -12.48 -8.02
N TYR A 235 -4.55 -11.31 -8.15
CA TYR A 235 -4.84 -10.70 -9.44
C TYR A 235 -3.60 -10.00 -10.04
N LYS A 236 -2.82 -9.26 -9.27
CA LYS A 236 -1.65 -8.54 -9.76
C LYS A 236 -0.54 -9.47 -10.23
N VAL A 237 -0.30 -10.59 -9.55
CA VAL A 237 0.68 -11.60 -9.98
C VAL A 237 0.35 -12.19 -11.35
N LYS A 238 -0.93 -12.29 -11.69
CA LYS A 238 -1.39 -12.81 -12.99
C LYS A 238 -1.73 -11.70 -13.97
N LEU A 239 -2.36 -10.63 -13.48
CA LEU A 239 -2.91 -9.57 -14.32
C LEU A 239 -1.81 -8.68 -14.89
N TYR A 240 -0.83 -8.24 -14.10
CA TYR A 240 0.20 -7.31 -14.57
C TYR A 240 1.06 -7.91 -15.69
N PRO A 241 1.67 -9.08 -15.53
CA PRO A 241 2.43 -9.68 -16.60
C PRO A 241 1.59 -9.94 -17.86
N ALA A 242 0.31 -10.31 -17.70
CA ALA A 242 -0.57 -10.52 -18.83
C ALA A 242 -0.91 -9.22 -19.57
N ILE A 243 -1.11 -8.11 -18.85
CA ILE A 243 -1.32 -6.79 -19.44
C ILE A 243 -0.05 -6.30 -20.16
N GLU A 244 1.12 -6.47 -19.56
CA GLU A 244 2.40 -6.10 -20.18
C GLU A 244 2.70 -6.93 -21.43
N GLN A 245 2.34 -8.21 -21.44
CA GLN A 245 2.46 -9.08 -22.63
C GLN A 245 1.57 -8.64 -23.80
N LEU A 246 0.47 -7.93 -23.53
CA LEU A 246 -0.35 -7.32 -24.57
C LEU A 246 0.25 -6.01 -25.12
N GLY A 247 1.38 -5.55 -24.58
CA GLY A 247 2.07 -4.34 -25.02
C GLY A 247 1.65 -3.07 -24.27
N PHE A 248 0.91 -3.19 -23.15
CA PHE A 248 0.59 -2.06 -22.31
C PHE A 248 1.71 -1.77 -21.33
N GLU A 249 1.98 -0.51 -21.10
CA GLU A 249 2.78 -0.04 -19.98
C GLU A 249 1.90 0.16 -18.76
N ILE A 250 2.39 -0.26 -17.60
CA ILE A 250 1.69 -0.11 -16.32
C ILE A 250 2.27 1.10 -15.60
N THR A 251 1.42 2.05 -15.27
CA THR A 251 1.77 3.20 -14.42
C THR A 251 0.97 3.15 -13.14
N PRO A 252 1.60 3.40 -11.96
CA PRO A 252 0.88 3.50 -10.70
C PRO A 252 -0.19 4.59 -10.79
N GLY A 253 -1.41 4.29 -10.37
CA GLY A 253 -2.48 5.30 -10.24
C GLY A 253 -2.12 6.33 -9.16
N PHE A 254 -2.47 7.59 -9.39
CA PHE A 254 -1.97 8.69 -8.56
C PHE A 254 -2.51 8.71 -7.12
N ASP A 255 -3.70 8.22 -6.83
CA ASP A 255 -4.32 8.48 -5.53
C ASP A 255 -5.06 7.30 -4.90
N ASN A 256 -5.21 6.17 -5.58
CA ASN A 256 -5.95 5.04 -5.05
C ASN A 256 -5.19 3.75 -5.29
N ARG A 257 -4.95 3.02 -4.20
CA ARG A 257 -4.34 1.67 -4.21
C ARG A 257 -5.14 0.67 -5.06
N ASP A 258 -6.38 1.02 -5.37
CA ASP A 258 -7.35 0.22 -6.11
C ASP A 258 -7.31 0.44 -7.61
N GLN A 259 -6.44 1.32 -8.09
CA GLN A 259 -6.45 1.75 -9.48
C GLN A 259 -5.10 1.49 -10.14
N LEU A 260 -5.15 0.87 -11.29
CA LEU A 260 -4.03 0.65 -12.17
C LEU A 260 -4.23 1.46 -13.44
N LYS A 261 -3.31 2.36 -13.76
CA LYS A 261 -3.28 3.02 -15.05
C LYS A 261 -2.48 2.18 -16.02
N VAL A 262 -3.04 1.88 -17.18
CA VAL A 262 -2.34 1.23 -18.28
C VAL A 262 -2.34 2.13 -19.50
N PHE A 263 -1.18 2.24 -20.11
CA PHE A 263 -0.92 3.04 -21.28
C PHE A 263 -0.57 2.12 -22.45
N TYR A 264 -0.98 2.48 -23.66
CA TYR A 264 -0.62 1.77 -24.89
C TYR A 264 -0.06 2.77 -25.90
N ASP A 265 1.14 2.52 -26.39
CA ASP A 265 1.75 3.37 -27.41
C ASP A 265 1.07 3.15 -28.76
N GLY A 266 0.42 4.21 -29.25
CA GLY A 266 -0.38 4.17 -30.48
C GLY A 266 -1.82 3.65 -30.27
N GLN A 267 -2.35 2.98 -31.28
CA GLN A 267 -3.72 2.46 -31.29
C GLN A 267 -3.72 0.93 -31.14
N PRO A 268 -4.23 0.38 -30.02
CA PRO A 268 -4.37 -1.06 -29.89
C PRO A 268 -5.39 -1.60 -30.89
N SER A 269 -5.14 -2.82 -31.37
CA SER A 269 -6.12 -3.50 -32.22
C SER A 269 -7.35 -3.97 -31.42
N LYS A 270 -8.41 -4.29 -32.11
CA LYS A 270 -9.60 -4.89 -31.50
C LYS A 270 -9.24 -6.17 -30.71
N GLU A 271 -8.35 -6.98 -31.25
CA GLU A 271 -7.91 -8.24 -30.64
C GLU A 271 -7.19 -7.97 -29.31
N ILE A 272 -6.30 -6.98 -29.27
CA ILE A 272 -5.59 -6.58 -28.05
C ILE A 272 -6.56 -6.08 -26.97
N ILE A 273 -7.54 -5.25 -27.37
CA ILE A 273 -8.58 -4.81 -26.43
C ILE A 273 -9.44 -5.97 -25.96
N LYS A 274 -9.76 -6.91 -26.84
CA LYS A 274 -10.53 -8.11 -26.47
C LYS A 274 -9.80 -8.94 -25.43
N GLU A 275 -8.51 -9.19 -25.64
CA GLU A 275 -7.68 -9.90 -24.66
C GLU A 275 -7.59 -9.14 -23.32
N LEU A 276 -7.44 -7.81 -23.36
CA LEU A 276 -7.48 -6.99 -22.14
C LEU A 276 -8.80 -7.16 -21.38
N LEU A 277 -9.93 -7.13 -22.08
CA LEU A 277 -11.26 -7.34 -21.48
C LEU A 277 -11.42 -8.75 -20.89
N LEU A 278 -10.82 -9.76 -21.53
CA LEU A 278 -10.84 -11.15 -21.03
C LEU A 278 -10.02 -11.34 -19.76
N LEU A 279 -9.00 -10.52 -19.52
CA LEU A 279 -8.22 -10.53 -18.28
C LEU A 279 -8.99 -9.99 -17.08
N LEU A 280 -10.05 -9.20 -17.31
CA LEU A 280 -10.85 -8.61 -16.25
C LEU A 280 -11.83 -9.64 -15.68
N THR A 281 -12.08 -9.54 -14.40
CA THR A 281 -13.17 -10.27 -13.72
C THR A 281 -14.35 -9.32 -13.45
N TYR A 282 -15.49 -9.87 -13.08
CA TYR A 282 -16.65 -9.05 -12.69
C TYR A 282 -16.38 -8.13 -11.49
N GLU A 283 -15.32 -8.40 -10.73
CA GLU A 283 -14.86 -7.57 -9.61
C GLU A 283 -13.99 -6.39 -10.06
N GLN A 284 -13.59 -6.36 -11.34
CA GLN A 284 -12.73 -5.35 -11.88
C GLN A 284 -13.48 -4.51 -12.91
N GLU A 285 -13.25 -3.23 -12.84
CA GLU A 285 -13.80 -2.24 -13.76
C GLU A 285 -12.69 -1.70 -14.66
N LEU A 286 -12.91 -1.72 -15.96
CA LEU A 286 -12.09 -0.99 -16.92
C LEU A 286 -12.76 0.34 -17.21
N SER A 287 -12.07 1.43 -16.95
CA SER A 287 -12.57 2.78 -17.25
C SER A 287 -11.67 3.47 -18.25
N PHE A 288 -12.25 4.00 -19.30
CA PHE A 288 -11.58 4.85 -20.28
C PHE A 288 -11.84 6.31 -19.94
N TRP A 289 -10.76 7.05 -19.80
CA TRP A 289 -10.81 8.48 -19.53
C TRP A 289 -10.19 9.23 -20.69
N ASP A 290 -10.78 10.34 -21.05
CA ASP A 290 -10.13 11.37 -21.86
C ASP A 290 -9.66 12.48 -20.92
N GLU A 291 -8.35 12.59 -20.65
CA GLU A 291 -7.80 13.59 -19.74
C GLU A 291 -8.07 15.03 -20.17
N ASP A 292 -8.28 15.29 -21.45
CA ASP A 292 -8.62 16.63 -21.94
C ASP A 292 -9.95 17.14 -21.41
N TYR A 293 -10.86 16.25 -21.06
CA TYR A 293 -12.17 16.63 -20.53
C TYR A 293 -12.16 16.90 -19.03
N GLY A 294 -11.18 16.39 -18.29
CA GLY A 294 -11.10 16.57 -16.84
C GLY A 294 -10.76 17.99 -16.38
N ASN A 295 -10.19 18.81 -17.26
CA ASN A 295 -9.78 20.18 -16.95
C ASN A 295 -10.82 21.25 -17.38
N ASN A 296 -11.85 20.89 -18.08
CA ASN A 296 -12.90 21.82 -18.48
C ASN A 296 -14.13 21.65 -17.59
N ILE A 297 -14.28 22.56 -16.63
CA ILE A 297 -15.45 22.62 -15.71
C ILE A 297 -16.80 22.70 -16.42
N HIS A 298 -16.84 22.96 -17.72
CA HIS A 298 -18.05 23.10 -18.50
C HIS A 298 -18.35 21.89 -19.39
N ASP A 299 -17.40 20.97 -19.55
CA ASP A 299 -17.60 19.75 -20.36
C ASP A 299 -17.17 18.53 -19.55
N PRO A 300 -18.10 17.88 -18.86
CA PRO A 300 -17.80 16.74 -18.00
C PRO A 300 -17.24 15.60 -18.82
N GLY A 301 -16.05 15.14 -18.44
CA GLY A 301 -15.34 14.06 -19.11
C GLY A 301 -16.23 12.85 -19.33
N ARG A 302 -16.16 12.32 -20.53
CA ARG A 302 -16.85 11.07 -20.88
C ARG A 302 -15.98 9.91 -20.49
N TYR A 303 -16.55 8.96 -19.80
CA TYR A 303 -15.91 7.68 -19.53
C TYR A 303 -16.85 6.52 -19.85
N ILE A 304 -16.27 5.41 -20.23
CA ILE A 304 -16.98 4.15 -20.35
C ILE A 304 -16.44 3.25 -19.22
N SER A 305 -17.32 2.79 -18.36
CA SER A 305 -16.99 1.74 -17.41
C SER A 305 -17.47 0.40 -17.92
N VAL A 306 -16.58 -0.59 -17.93
CA VAL A 306 -16.84 -1.91 -18.48
C VAL A 306 -16.46 -2.98 -17.46
N TYR A 307 -17.36 -3.95 -17.30
CA TYR A 307 -17.15 -5.13 -16.47
C TYR A 307 -17.28 -6.40 -17.30
N ASN A 308 -16.31 -7.29 -17.21
CA ASN A 308 -16.39 -8.61 -17.82
C ASN A 308 -17.30 -9.54 -16.98
N MET A 309 -18.41 -9.98 -17.56
CA MET A 309 -19.38 -10.88 -16.93
C MET A 309 -19.23 -12.34 -17.42
N GLY A 310 -18.18 -12.66 -18.18
CA GLY A 310 -17.92 -13.97 -18.76
C GLY A 310 -18.66 -14.19 -20.09
N THR A 311 -19.98 -14.06 -20.12
CA THR A 311 -20.80 -14.25 -21.33
C THR A 311 -21.03 -12.97 -22.13
N HIS A 312 -20.87 -11.84 -21.48
CA HIS A 312 -21.05 -10.50 -22.03
C HIS A 312 -20.27 -9.50 -21.20
N VAL A 313 -20.24 -8.26 -21.59
CA VAL A 313 -19.79 -7.13 -20.77
C VAL A 313 -20.98 -6.30 -20.33
N ALA A 314 -21.00 -5.91 -19.06
CA ALA A 314 -21.87 -4.86 -18.56
C ALA A 314 -21.11 -3.54 -18.65
N TYR A 315 -21.76 -2.49 -19.14
CA TYR A 315 -21.10 -1.20 -19.30
C TYR A 315 -22.04 -0.04 -19.01
N HIS A 316 -21.47 1.10 -18.71
CA HIS A 316 -22.20 2.36 -18.65
C HIS A 316 -21.36 3.51 -19.20
N PHE A 317 -22.01 4.48 -19.79
CA PHE A 317 -21.42 5.78 -20.09
C PHE A 317 -21.67 6.71 -18.91
N GLY A 318 -20.63 7.33 -18.42
CA GLY A 318 -20.72 8.31 -17.35
C GLY A 318 -20.23 9.69 -17.80
N ASN A 319 -20.91 10.70 -17.28
CA ASN A 319 -20.42 12.06 -17.16
C ASN A 319 -20.19 12.32 -15.68
N HIS A 320 -19.25 13.18 -15.32
CA HIS A 320 -19.08 13.58 -13.92
C HIS A 320 -20.42 13.90 -13.24
N GLY A 321 -20.90 12.95 -12.42
CA GLY A 321 -22.12 13.07 -11.64
C GLY A 321 -23.40 12.41 -12.20
N TRP A 322 -23.39 11.85 -13.41
CA TRP A 322 -24.56 11.17 -13.97
C TRP A 322 -24.16 9.89 -14.66
N SER A 323 -24.61 8.75 -14.17
CA SER A 323 -24.48 7.47 -14.87
C SER A 323 -25.80 7.12 -15.54
N SER A 324 -25.76 6.78 -16.83
CA SER A 324 -26.83 5.96 -17.44
C SER A 324 -26.81 4.58 -16.73
N GLY A 325 -27.94 3.91 -16.66
CA GLY A 325 -27.97 2.53 -16.16
C GLY A 325 -26.99 1.64 -16.94
N TYR A 326 -26.60 0.51 -16.32
CA TYR A 326 -25.74 -0.44 -17.02
C TYR A 326 -26.50 -1.13 -18.16
N GLU A 327 -25.79 -1.28 -19.27
CA GLU A 327 -26.23 -1.97 -20.46
C GLU A 327 -25.38 -3.20 -20.72
N LYS A 328 -25.82 -4.06 -21.62
CA LYS A 328 -25.09 -5.26 -22.04
C LYS A 328 -24.60 -5.12 -23.47
N MET A 329 -23.41 -5.62 -23.71
CA MET A 329 -22.83 -5.71 -25.04
C MET A 329 -22.04 -7.00 -25.18
N SER A 330 -21.88 -7.50 -26.41
CA SER A 330 -20.95 -8.59 -26.66
C SER A 330 -19.51 -8.12 -26.43
N LEU A 331 -18.64 -9.07 -26.03
CA LEU A 331 -17.22 -8.78 -25.83
C LEU A 331 -16.58 -8.21 -27.11
N ASP A 332 -16.98 -8.76 -28.27
CA ASP A 332 -16.48 -8.35 -29.58
C ASP A 332 -16.89 -6.93 -29.97
N ASP A 333 -18.16 -6.56 -29.72
CA ASP A 333 -18.65 -5.22 -30.02
C ASP A 333 -18.04 -4.18 -29.09
N MET A 334 -17.84 -4.52 -27.81
CA MET A 334 -17.17 -3.64 -26.86
C MET A 334 -15.70 -3.44 -27.24
N ALA A 335 -14.99 -4.50 -27.59
CA ALA A 335 -13.60 -4.41 -28.03
C ALA A 335 -13.45 -3.53 -29.28
N ASP A 336 -14.37 -3.67 -30.24
CA ASP A 336 -14.41 -2.85 -31.45
C ASP A 336 -14.70 -1.37 -31.14
N LEU A 337 -15.68 -1.12 -30.25
CA LEU A 337 -16.02 0.22 -29.81
C LEU A 337 -14.84 0.92 -29.14
N ILE A 338 -14.15 0.23 -28.22
CA ILE A 338 -13.00 0.77 -27.50
C ILE A 338 -11.83 1.02 -28.47
N ALA A 339 -11.48 0.03 -29.29
CA ALA A 339 -10.39 0.15 -30.25
C ALA A 339 -10.61 1.34 -31.21
N LYS A 340 -11.80 1.52 -31.74
CA LYS A 340 -12.15 2.63 -32.63
C LYS A 340 -12.04 4.00 -31.97
N ASN A 341 -12.30 4.07 -30.67
CA ASN A 341 -12.28 5.33 -29.92
C ASN A 341 -10.98 5.55 -29.14
N TRP A 342 -10.00 4.68 -29.32
CA TRP A 342 -8.71 4.80 -28.63
C TRP A 342 -7.88 5.97 -29.11
N THR A 343 -7.94 6.28 -30.40
CA THR A 343 -7.21 7.41 -30.98
C THR A 343 -7.99 8.70 -30.87
N ARG A 344 -7.32 9.79 -30.58
CA ARG A 344 -7.88 11.12 -30.72
C ARG A 344 -8.11 11.46 -32.18
N ALA A 345 -9.33 11.86 -32.50
CA ALA A 345 -9.73 12.14 -33.87
C ALA A 345 -9.15 13.44 -34.44
N ASP A 346 -8.57 14.36 -33.64
CA ASP A 346 -8.38 15.73 -34.14
C ASP A 346 -7.01 16.39 -33.94
N GLY A 347 -6.07 15.76 -33.27
CA GLY A 347 -4.71 16.34 -33.09
C GLY A 347 -4.66 17.74 -32.47
N ARG A 348 -5.70 18.20 -31.81
CA ARG A 348 -5.87 19.58 -31.33
C ARG A 348 -5.30 19.84 -29.93
N SER A 349 -4.89 18.83 -29.22
CA SER A 349 -4.29 19.05 -27.91
C SER A 349 -2.84 19.46 -28.05
N ALA A 350 -2.49 20.62 -27.54
CA ALA A 350 -1.11 21.07 -27.39
C ALA A 350 -0.33 20.28 -26.34
N TYR A 351 -1.01 19.41 -25.62
CA TYR A 351 -0.48 18.50 -24.64
C TYR A 351 -0.70 17.09 -25.16
N ASN A 352 0.37 16.35 -25.42
CA ASN A 352 0.33 14.91 -25.72
C ASN A 352 -0.10 14.14 -24.47
N TYR A 353 -1.38 14.25 -24.12
CA TYR A 353 -1.97 13.35 -23.12
C TYR A 353 -2.42 12.10 -23.85
N ASP A 354 -1.63 11.08 -23.72
CA ASP A 354 -1.97 9.77 -24.23
C ASP A 354 -3.17 9.23 -23.48
N ARG A 355 -4.10 8.61 -24.20
CA ARG A 355 -5.25 7.96 -23.55
C ARG A 355 -4.73 6.86 -22.64
N PHE A 356 -5.17 6.88 -21.41
CA PHE A 356 -4.90 5.82 -20.48
C PHE A 356 -6.18 5.07 -20.13
N VAL A 357 -6.01 3.82 -19.84
CA VAL A 357 -7.08 2.96 -19.32
C VAL A 357 -6.84 2.78 -17.83
N LEU A 358 -7.86 3.05 -17.06
CA LEU A 358 -7.85 2.86 -15.63
C LEU A 358 -8.53 1.53 -15.28
N ILE A 359 -7.78 0.60 -14.74
CA ILE A 359 -8.34 -0.63 -14.16
C ILE A 359 -8.55 -0.38 -12.68
N LYS A 360 -9.80 -0.47 -12.24
CA LYS A 360 -10.18 -0.38 -10.85
C LYS A 360 -10.42 -1.78 -10.30
N ALA A 361 -9.65 -2.20 -9.32
CA ALA A 361 -9.99 -3.35 -8.53
C ALA A 361 -11.05 -2.93 -7.51
N ASN A 362 -12.20 -3.58 -7.51
CA ASN A 362 -13.25 -3.26 -6.57
C ASN A 362 -13.03 -3.99 -5.25
N LEU A 363 -12.40 -3.33 -4.33
CA LEU A 363 -12.04 -3.88 -3.02
C LEU A 363 -13.18 -3.83 -2.01
N ASN A 364 -14.23 -3.08 -2.28
CA ASN A 364 -15.45 -3.04 -1.47
C ASN A 364 -16.31 -4.28 -1.77
N ALA A 365 -15.86 -5.43 -1.29
CA ALA A 365 -16.48 -6.74 -1.51
C ALA A 365 -17.88 -6.91 -0.92
N ASP A 366 -18.41 -5.89 -0.24
CA ASP A 366 -19.78 -5.92 0.30
C ASP A 366 -20.84 -5.46 -0.66
N TYR A 367 -20.41 -4.84 -1.72
CA TYR A 367 -21.33 -4.62 -2.81
C TYR A 367 -21.55 -5.98 -3.48
N ASP A 368 -22.73 -6.57 -3.30
CA ASP A 368 -23.12 -7.79 -4.04
C ASP A 368 -23.32 -7.42 -5.51
N LYS A 369 -22.23 -6.97 -6.14
CA LYS A 369 -22.19 -6.62 -7.55
C LYS A 369 -22.61 -7.81 -8.40
N LYS A 370 -22.25 -9.03 -7.98
CA LYS A 370 -22.63 -10.24 -8.69
C LYS A 370 -24.14 -10.40 -8.73
N ALA A 371 -24.81 -10.32 -7.59
CA ALA A 371 -26.26 -10.43 -7.52
C ALA A 371 -26.97 -9.30 -8.27
N TRP A 372 -26.35 -8.11 -8.32
CA TRP A 372 -26.89 -7.01 -9.09
C TRP A 372 -26.66 -7.19 -10.59
N PHE A 373 -25.47 -7.61 -11.01
CA PHE A 373 -25.16 -7.90 -12.40
C PHE A 373 -25.89 -9.12 -12.95
N ASP A 374 -26.16 -10.13 -12.12
CA ASP A 374 -26.99 -11.28 -12.52
C ASP A 374 -28.45 -10.88 -12.89
N LYS A 375 -28.86 -9.68 -12.49
CA LYS A 375 -30.16 -9.09 -12.88
C LYS A 375 -30.13 -8.34 -14.21
N LEU A 376 -28.95 -7.97 -14.70
CA LEU A 376 -28.75 -7.39 -16.01
C LEU A 376 -28.77 -8.48 -17.09
#